data_0f46a50bb4bd946c8c45d8b97158760e
#
_entry.id   0f46a50bb4bd946c8c45d8b97158760e
#
_cell.length_a   1.000
_cell.length_b   1.000
_cell.length_c   1.000
_cell.angle_alpha   90.00
_cell.angle_beta   90.00
_cell.angle_gamma   90.00
#
_symmetry.space_group_name_H-M   'P 1'
#
loop_
_entity.id
_entity.type
_entity.pdbx_description
1 polymer ?
#
loop_
_entity_poly.entity_id
_entity_poly.type
_entity_poly.pdbx_seq_one_letter_code
_entity_poly.pdbx_strand_id
1 'polypeptide(L)'
;MINVRNEAQQFLLDQVAAGRLDRRKFLSMVGGATATAILASSLAENAFAAGQNQRDNQAALRSSYDYIVIGSDAAGSILAAELSASGAQVLVVESGGSDDAPTIMNPSIWFYNVGGPLDYHLPLSPLPQLNNRKFNMALGHVLGGGTSINAMVWARGLKRDYDGWAQNGAKGWSFEDVLPIFKSQEDWEGGANEWRGAGGPVHIRRPKDPHPTAPAFLEAAKQMGMPIHDDVNGPQLPGAGYINMNISVDGTRVSAARAFLRPALSRPNLTLLLNSNAIKLNFKGKRCVGVKLLTAGSVKDIAVTKEVVVAAGSIHSPKLLLLSGIGEGAALQKLGIDVVENLPGVGQNLQDHVLVSGVVFKYKGKMPDRPADSNAVEAEAYLSSGLSTEGTDINLVLEQLPAVTPESAARFGKPPADAFTIAPALVQPTSRGSVRLASANWQDIAIVDGNYLGTDQDLKAIMKAIEAARELGRQTAFDSIRESEIIPGPKATADGVRDLARTGSASFGHAVGTCKMGTDKMAVVDPELHVHGIRGLRVVDSSVIPRITTAPTNAPTQMVAGKAAKTILASSSKTA
;
A
#
# COMPACT_ATOMS: atom_id res chain seq x y z
N MET A 1 0.78 8.75 -28.79
CA MET A 1 0.19 10.12 -28.88
C MET A 1 -1.07 10.31 -28.02
N ILE A 2 -1.90 9.29 -27.82
CA ILE A 2 -3.12 9.39 -26.99
C ILE A 2 -2.79 9.55 -25.50
N ASN A 3 -1.76 8.88 -24.99
CA ASN A 3 -1.38 8.90 -23.58
C ASN A 3 -0.85 10.25 -23.08
N VAL A 4 0.00 10.91 -23.85
CA VAL A 4 0.55 12.25 -23.49
C VAL A 4 -0.55 13.32 -23.42
N ARG A 5 -1.63 13.14 -24.19
CA ARG A 5 -2.78 14.07 -24.18
C ARG A 5 -3.59 13.94 -22.88
N ASN A 6 -3.77 12.71 -22.37
CA ASN A 6 -4.54 12.46 -21.16
C ASN A 6 -3.77 12.82 -19.89
N GLU A 7 -2.46 12.56 -19.85
CA GLU A 7 -1.59 13.01 -18.75
C GLU A 7 -1.55 14.53 -18.63
N ALA A 8 -1.39 15.22 -19.77
CA ALA A 8 -1.44 16.68 -19.82
C ALA A 8 -2.82 17.22 -19.39
N GLN A 9 -3.89 16.55 -19.74
CA GLN A 9 -5.25 16.93 -19.36
C GLN A 9 -5.48 16.72 -17.86
N GLN A 10 -5.05 15.59 -17.30
CA GLN A 10 -5.13 15.34 -15.86
C GLN A 10 -4.26 16.31 -15.06
N PHE A 11 -3.03 16.54 -15.49
CA PHE A 11 -2.16 17.55 -14.90
C PHE A 11 -2.81 18.94 -14.88
N LEU A 12 -3.47 19.35 -15.98
CA LEU A 12 -4.17 20.63 -16.07
C LEU A 12 -5.38 20.68 -15.12
N LEU A 13 -6.15 19.58 -14.98
CA LEU A 13 -7.24 19.47 -14.01
C LEU A 13 -6.75 19.59 -12.58
N ASP A 14 -5.62 18.97 -12.26
CA ASP A 14 -5.00 19.07 -10.94
C ASP A 14 -4.49 20.50 -10.66
N GLN A 15 -3.98 21.22 -11.67
CA GLN A 15 -3.62 22.64 -11.54
C GLN A 15 -4.86 23.52 -11.31
N VAL A 16 -5.99 23.19 -11.92
CA VAL A 16 -7.27 23.88 -11.67
C VAL A 16 -7.75 23.60 -10.24
N ALA A 17 -7.75 22.34 -9.80
CA ALA A 17 -8.14 21.95 -8.45
C ALA A 17 -7.25 22.61 -7.38
N ALA A 18 -5.94 22.71 -7.65
CA ALA A 18 -4.98 23.41 -6.79
C ALA A 18 -5.08 24.95 -6.85
N GLY A 19 -5.95 25.51 -7.70
CA GLY A 19 -6.10 26.96 -7.88
C GLY A 19 -4.94 27.64 -8.60
N ARG A 20 -4.05 26.89 -9.25
CA ARG A 20 -2.88 27.41 -9.99
C ARG A 20 -3.19 27.71 -11.45
N LEU A 21 -4.34 27.22 -11.95
CA LEU A 21 -4.82 27.45 -13.31
C LEU A 21 -6.31 27.83 -13.25
N ASP A 22 -6.69 28.95 -13.89
CA ASP A 22 -8.09 29.33 -13.98
C ASP A 22 -8.83 28.52 -15.07
N ARG A 23 -10.17 28.41 -14.92
CA ARG A 23 -11.04 27.65 -15.81
C ARG A 23 -10.93 28.06 -17.29
N ARG A 24 -10.78 29.38 -17.56
CA ARG A 24 -10.72 29.90 -18.92
C ARG A 24 -9.43 29.46 -19.62
N LYS A 25 -8.31 29.51 -18.92
CA LYS A 25 -7.03 29.00 -19.41
C LYS A 25 -7.05 27.49 -19.61
N PHE A 26 -7.64 26.73 -18.67
CA PHE A 26 -7.81 25.28 -18.84
C PHE A 26 -8.57 24.95 -20.12
N LEU A 27 -9.76 25.56 -20.34
CA LEU A 27 -10.58 25.31 -21.51
C LEU A 27 -9.88 25.72 -22.82
N SER A 28 -9.07 26.80 -22.79
CA SER A 28 -8.27 27.20 -23.97
C SER A 28 -7.15 26.22 -24.33
N MET A 29 -6.61 25.49 -23.35
CA MET A 29 -5.54 24.51 -23.54
C MET A 29 -6.06 23.13 -24.00
N VAL A 30 -7.31 22.77 -23.65
CA VAL A 30 -7.91 21.46 -23.94
C VAL A 30 -8.80 21.48 -25.20
N GLY A 31 -9.18 22.66 -25.69
CA GLY A 31 -10.18 22.83 -26.73
C GLY A 31 -9.82 22.32 -28.13
N GLY A 32 -10.75 21.57 -28.75
CA GLY A 32 -10.63 21.18 -30.16
C GLY A 32 -11.68 20.21 -30.73
N ALA A 33 -12.57 19.56 -29.95
CA ALA A 33 -13.63 18.72 -30.51
C ALA A 33 -14.88 18.72 -29.59
N THR A 34 -16.07 18.81 -30.17
CA THR A 34 -17.33 19.10 -29.46
C THR A 34 -17.73 18.08 -28.37
N ALA A 35 -17.54 16.78 -28.57
CA ALA A 35 -17.87 15.77 -27.55
C ALA A 35 -16.81 15.72 -26.41
N THR A 36 -15.55 15.90 -26.76
CA THR A 36 -14.43 16.01 -25.80
C THR A 36 -14.51 17.31 -25.00
N ALA A 37 -15.06 18.38 -25.57
CA ALA A 37 -15.21 19.66 -24.91
C ALA A 37 -16.29 19.65 -23.81
N ILE A 38 -17.38 18.91 -23.99
CA ILE A 38 -18.44 18.76 -22.96
C ILE A 38 -17.94 17.95 -21.78
N LEU A 39 -17.26 16.84 -22.03
CA LEU A 39 -16.64 16.01 -20.96
C LEU A 39 -15.53 16.78 -20.23
N ALA A 40 -14.66 17.48 -20.98
CA ALA A 40 -13.62 18.33 -20.42
C ALA A 40 -14.17 19.51 -19.63
N SER A 41 -15.32 20.08 -20.02
CA SER A 41 -15.96 21.16 -19.28
C SER A 41 -16.51 20.70 -17.94
N SER A 42 -17.18 19.54 -17.90
CA SER A 42 -17.73 19.00 -16.64
C SER A 42 -16.63 18.57 -15.66
N LEU A 43 -15.56 17.97 -16.16
CA LEU A 43 -14.40 17.60 -15.34
C LEU A 43 -13.69 18.84 -14.80
N ALA A 44 -13.53 19.90 -15.62
CA ALA A 44 -12.96 21.16 -15.20
C ALA A 44 -13.83 21.88 -14.15
N GLU A 45 -15.17 21.83 -14.33
CA GLU A 45 -16.10 22.39 -13.36
C GLU A 45 -16.02 21.70 -12.01
N ASN A 46 -15.97 20.36 -12.00
CA ASN A 46 -15.82 19.59 -10.78
C ASN A 46 -14.48 19.84 -10.09
N ALA A 47 -13.39 19.89 -10.85
CA ALA A 47 -12.05 20.18 -10.32
C ALA A 47 -11.96 21.60 -9.76
N PHE A 48 -12.54 22.59 -10.45
CA PHE A 48 -12.61 23.96 -9.96
C PHE A 48 -13.45 24.08 -8.69
N ALA A 49 -14.63 23.45 -8.66
CA ALA A 49 -15.51 23.42 -7.50
C ALA A 49 -14.82 22.76 -6.29
N ALA A 50 -14.14 21.62 -6.52
CA ALA A 50 -13.37 20.95 -5.48
C ALA A 50 -12.24 21.84 -4.93
N GLY A 51 -11.47 22.47 -5.81
CA GLY A 51 -10.39 23.38 -5.42
C GLY A 51 -10.90 24.62 -4.64
N GLN A 52 -12.02 25.22 -5.08
CA GLN A 52 -12.64 26.34 -4.37
C GLN A 52 -13.16 25.92 -3.00
N ASN A 53 -13.91 24.80 -2.93
CA ASN A 53 -14.43 24.26 -1.69
C ASN A 53 -13.31 23.97 -0.67
N GLN A 54 -12.18 23.41 -1.09
CA GLN A 54 -11.07 23.14 -0.19
C GLN A 54 -10.38 24.41 0.30
N ARG A 55 -10.23 25.43 -0.55
CA ARG A 55 -9.72 26.75 -0.09
C ARG A 55 -10.64 27.37 0.95
N ASP A 56 -11.95 27.35 0.72
CA ASP A 56 -12.93 27.92 1.65
C ASP A 56 -12.95 27.15 2.98
N ASN A 57 -12.95 25.82 2.93
CA ASN A 57 -12.93 24.97 4.11
C ASN A 57 -11.63 25.10 4.92
N GLN A 58 -10.47 25.26 4.25
CA GLN A 58 -9.19 25.45 4.93
C GLN A 58 -9.10 26.85 5.57
N ALA A 59 -9.61 27.88 4.89
CA ALA A 59 -9.67 29.23 5.44
C ALA A 59 -10.63 29.33 6.64
N ALA A 60 -11.75 28.60 6.59
CA ALA A 60 -12.74 28.51 7.65
C ALA A 60 -12.60 27.23 8.50
N LEU A 61 -11.36 26.79 8.77
CA LEU A 61 -11.11 25.58 9.55
C LEU A 61 -11.91 25.59 10.86
N ARG A 62 -12.78 24.59 11.02
CA ARG A 62 -13.67 24.47 12.17
C ARG A 62 -12.90 24.08 13.43
N SER A 63 -13.42 24.49 14.59
CA SER A 63 -12.91 24.04 15.89
C SER A 63 -13.32 22.60 16.23
N SER A 64 -14.34 22.04 15.54
CA SER A 64 -14.80 20.66 15.73
C SER A 64 -15.35 20.05 14.44
N TYR A 65 -15.25 18.72 14.36
CA TYR A 65 -15.78 17.87 13.29
C TYR A 65 -16.48 16.65 13.86
N ASP A 66 -17.35 16.01 13.08
CA ASP A 66 -17.96 14.73 13.47
C ASP A 66 -16.91 13.62 13.46
N TYR A 67 -16.10 13.58 12.42
CA TYR A 67 -15.01 12.62 12.27
C TYR A 67 -13.71 13.34 11.89
N ILE A 68 -12.61 12.89 12.49
CA ILE A 68 -11.26 13.28 12.10
C ILE A 68 -10.53 12.03 11.61
N VAL A 69 -10.17 11.98 10.33
CA VAL A 69 -9.40 10.90 9.70
C VAL A 69 -7.94 11.33 9.60
N ILE A 70 -7.04 10.57 10.21
CA ILE A 70 -5.61 10.87 10.24
C ILE A 70 -4.88 9.97 9.25
N GLY A 71 -4.39 10.54 8.16
CA GLY A 71 -3.81 9.88 7.00
C GLY A 71 -4.81 9.80 5.83
N SER A 72 -4.29 9.82 4.60
CA SER A 72 -5.05 9.79 3.35
C SER A 72 -4.68 8.64 2.42
N ASP A 73 -3.94 7.63 2.92
CA ASP A 73 -3.55 6.44 2.16
C ASP A 73 -4.77 5.53 1.85
N ALA A 74 -4.54 4.29 1.53
CA ALA A 74 -5.51 3.27 1.15
C ALA A 74 -6.80 3.32 1.99
N ALA A 75 -6.67 3.42 3.31
CA ALA A 75 -7.81 3.44 4.21
C ALA A 75 -8.42 4.83 4.38
N GLY A 76 -7.60 5.84 4.66
CA GLY A 76 -8.09 7.19 4.96
C GLY A 76 -8.86 7.82 3.82
N SER A 77 -8.46 7.56 2.57
CA SER A 77 -9.17 8.02 1.37
C SER A 77 -10.59 7.48 1.27
N ILE A 78 -10.78 6.19 1.56
CA ILE A 78 -12.09 5.53 1.55
C ILE A 78 -12.96 6.05 2.71
N LEU A 79 -12.40 6.08 3.92
CA LEU A 79 -13.11 6.58 5.11
C LEU A 79 -13.59 8.01 4.90
N ALA A 80 -12.75 8.89 4.39
CA ALA A 80 -13.11 10.28 4.11
C ALA A 80 -14.27 10.40 3.12
N ALA A 81 -14.23 9.62 2.03
CA ALA A 81 -15.27 9.60 1.01
C ALA A 81 -16.59 9.06 1.57
N GLU A 82 -16.56 7.91 2.24
CA GLU A 82 -17.77 7.24 2.76
C GLU A 82 -18.40 8.04 3.91
N LEU A 83 -17.60 8.50 4.87
CA LEU A 83 -18.12 9.26 6.01
C LEU A 83 -18.69 10.62 5.58
N SER A 84 -18.05 11.32 4.64
CA SER A 84 -18.60 12.59 4.14
C SER A 84 -19.85 12.41 3.30
N ALA A 85 -20.06 11.27 2.65
CA ALA A 85 -21.28 10.95 1.91
C ALA A 85 -22.53 10.87 2.81
N SER A 86 -22.36 10.58 4.10
CA SER A 86 -23.45 10.57 5.08
C SER A 86 -23.92 11.96 5.52
N GLY A 87 -23.28 13.04 5.06
CA GLY A 87 -23.53 14.41 5.50
C GLY A 87 -22.72 14.82 6.74
N ALA A 88 -21.96 13.93 7.35
CA ALA A 88 -21.12 14.24 8.51
C ALA A 88 -20.00 15.22 8.14
N GLN A 89 -19.62 16.09 9.09
CA GLN A 89 -18.48 16.99 8.97
C GLN A 89 -17.18 16.18 9.16
N VAL A 90 -16.37 16.07 8.12
CA VAL A 90 -15.16 15.25 8.10
C VAL A 90 -13.92 16.11 7.88
N LEU A 91 -12.92 15.93 8.74
CA LEU A 91 -11.57 16.46 8.56
C LEU A 91 -10.62 15.34 8.20
N VAL A 92 -9.86 15.49 7.11
CA VAL A 92 -8.73 14.62 6.76
C VAL A 92 -7.42 15.37 7.00
N VAL A 93 -6.48 14.73 7.69
CA VAL A 93 -5.17 15.29 7.99
C VAL A 93 -4.10 14.45 7.31
N GLU A 94 -3.41 15.02 6.34
CA GLU A 94 -2.33 14.37 5.58
C GLU A 94 -1.02 15.13 5.76
N SER A 95 0.04 14.40 6.13
CA SER A 95 1.37 14.98 6.33
C SER A 95 2.10 15.31 5.03
N GLY A 96 1.80 14.57 3.97
CA GLY A 96 2.35 14.77 2.64
C GLY A 96 1.67 15.90 1.86
N GLY A 97 2.27 16.20 0.72
CA GLY A 97 1.75 17.16 -0.26
C GLY A 97 0.77 16.54 -1.25
N SER A 98 0.50 17.25 -2.35
CA SER A 98 -0.38 16.80 -3.44
C SER A 98 0.22 15.63 -4.22
N ASP A 99 -0.66 14.77 -4.78
CA ASP A 99 -0.31 13.65 -5.67
C ASP A 99 -0.24 14.07 -7.17
N ASP A 100 0.07 15.33 -7.47
CA ASP A 100 0.11 15.88 -8.83
C ASP A 100 1.40 15.54 -9.61
N ALA A 101 2.32 14.73 -9.05
CA ALA A 101 3.58 14.43 -9.69
C ALA A 101 3.40 13.49 -10.91
N PRO A 102 4.05 13.77 -12.06
CA PRO A 102 3.99 12.90 -13.23
C PRO A 102 4.44 11.45 -12.95
N THR A 103 5.39 11.26 -12.04
CA THR A 103 5.87 9.93 -11.62
C THR A 103 4.81 9.12 -10.86
N ILE A 104 3.80 9.77 -10.29
CA ILE A 104 2.64 9.10 -9.69
C ILE A 104 1.70 8.62 -10.79
N MET A 105 1.41 9.48 -11.77
CA MET A 105 0.38 9.23 -12.78
C MET A 105 0.80 8.23 -13.83
N ASN A 106 2.07 8.27 -14.24
CA ASN A 106 2.60 7.41 -15.29
C ASN A 106 3.03 6.05 -14.71
N PRO A 107 2.33 4.94 -15.05
CA PRO A 107 2.66 3.62 -14.55
C PRO A 107 4.07 3.15 -14.89
N SER A 108 4.63 3.57 -16.04
CA SER A 108 5.90 3.06 -16.52
C SER A 108 7.13 3.57 -15.77
N ILE A 109 6.95 4.56 -14.88
CA ILE A 109 8.03 5.22 -14.15
C ILE A 109 7.77 5.31 -12.63
N TRP A 110 6.82 4.54 -12.10
CA TRP A 110 6.45 4.55 -10.68
C TRP A 110 7.64 4.33 -9.73
N PHE A 111 8.62 3.54 -10.15
CA PHE A 111 9.78 3.18 -9.34
C PHE A 111 10.68 4.37 -8.98
N TYR A 112 10.57 5.51 -9.68
CA TYR A 112 11.25 6.75 -9.28
C TYR A 112 10.66 7.40 -8.03
N ASN A 113 9.45 6.98 -7.59
CA ASN A 113 8.88 7.45 -6.34
C ASN A 113 9.51 6.75 -5.13
N VAL A 114 9.94 5.49 -5.29
CA VAL A 114 10.61 4.72 -4.21
C VAL A 114 12.02 5.25 -4.00
N GLY A 115 12.30 5.73 -2.79
CA GLY A 115 13.55 6.44 -2.50
C GLY A 115 13.63 7.85 -3.12
N GLY A 116 12.52 8.35 -3.71
CA GLY A 116 12.39 9.69 -4.28
C GLY A 116 11.80 10.72 -3.30
N PRO A 117 11.53 11.96 -3.76
CA PRO A 117 11.04 13.04 -2.89
C PRO A 117 9.64 12.80 -2.27
N LEU A 118 8.91 11.81 -2.76
CA LEU A 118 7.57 11.44 -2.27
C LEU A 118 7.60 10.27 -1.27
N ASP A 119 8.78 9.89 -0.81
CA ASP A 119 9.02 8.80 0.13
C ASP A 119 9.50 9.36 1.48
N TYR A 120 9.01 8.80 2.59
CA TYR A 120 9.49 9.12 3.94
C TYR A 120 10.93 8.72 4.19
N HIS A 121 11.52 7.85 3.37
CA HIS A 121 12.87 7.27 3.59
C HIS A 121 13.04 6.70 4.99
N LEU A 122 12.07 5.92 5.47
CA LEU A 122 12.05 5.44 6.84
C LEU A 122 13.22 4.46 7.10
N PRO A 123 14.19 4.82 7.95
CA PRO A 123 15.31 3.94 8.25
C PRO A 123 14.88 2.78 9.15
N LEU A 124 15.27 1.58 8.81
CA LEU A 124 15.14 0.40 9.67
C LEU A 124 16.31 0.26 10.63
N SER A 125 16.08 -0.37 11.77
CA SER A 125 17.15 -0.80 12.67
C SER A 125 18.11 -1.75 11.95
N PRO A 126 19.40 -1.78 12.31
CA PRO A 126 20.34 -2.75 11.75
C PRO A 126 19.83 -4.18 11.95
N LEU A 127 19.94 -5.01 10.92
CA LEU A 127 19.44 -6.38 10.89
C LEU A 127 20.61 -7.38 10.96
N PRO A 128 20.91 -7.94 12.15
CA PRO A 128 22.06 -8.84 12.34
C PRO A 128 22.06 -10.03 11.38
N GLN A 129 20.90 -10.63 11.15
CA GLN A 129 20.70 -11.78 10.24
C GLN A 129 20.89 -11.41 8.76
N LEU A 130 20.89 -10.15 8.41
CA LEU A 130 21.20 -9.60 7.08
C LEU A 130 22.56 -8.88 7.07
N ASN A 131 23.57 -9.41 7.77
CA ASN A 131 24.91 -8.84 7.85
C ASN A 131 24.94 -7.40 8.41
N ASN A 132 24.08 -7.09 9.39
CA ASN A 132 23.90 -5.75 9.98
C ASN A 132 23.56 -4.66 8.95
N ARG A 133 22.93 -5.03 7.84
CA ARG A 133 22.50 -4.06 6.82
C ARG A 133 21.51 -3.06 7.41
N LYS A 134 21.63 -1.82 6.92
CA LYS A 134 20.68 -0.73 7.15
C LYS A 134 20.11 -0.33 5.80
N PHE A 135 18.81 -0.31 5.68
CA PHE A 135 18.12 0.17 4.50
C PHE A 135 16.80 0.84 4.90
N ASN A 136 16.19 1.55 3.97
CA ASN A 136 14.95 2.26 4.22
C ASN A 136 13.75 1.40 3.77
N MET A 137 12.66 1.46 4.55
CA MET A 137 11.35 1.04 4.11
C MET A 137 10.71 2.19 3.34
N ALA A 138 10.23 1.95 2.13
CA ALA A 138 9.51 2.93 1.35
C ALA A 138 8.11 3.14 1.91
N LEU A 139 7.75 4.39 2.20
CA LEU A 139 6.43 4.81 2.65
C LEU A 139 6.05 6.11 1.93
N GLY A 140 4.89 6.15 1.29
CA GLY A 140 4.44 7.34 0.58
C GLY A 140 4.20 8.54 1.50
N HIS A 141 4.88 9.66 1.24
CA HIS A 141 4.69 10.95 1.92
C HIS A 141 3.97 11.93 1.00
N VAL A 142 2.76 11.63 0.66
CA VAL A 142 1.96 12.30 -0.37
C VAL A 142 0.50 11.93 -0.20
N LEU A 143 -0.42 12.74 -0.71
CA LEU A 143 -1.84 12.41 -0.81
C LEU A 143 -2.03 11.03 -1.46
N GLY A 144 -2.76 10.15 -0.78
CA GLY A 144 -2.92 8.76 -1.20
C GLY A 144 -1.78 7.83 -0.74
N GLY A 145 -0.77 8.35 -0.04
CA GLY A 145 0.29 7.58 0.62
C GLY A 145 0.92 6.51 -0.26
N GLY A 146 1.00 5.29 0.24
CA GLY A 146 1.53 4.12 -0.47
C GLY A 146 0.80 3.82 -1.77
N THR A 147 -0.51 4.10 -1.87
CA THR A 147 -1.29 3.86 -3.11
C THR A 147 -0.88 4.80 -4.25
N SER A 148 -0.26 5.94 -3.93
CA SER A 148 0.25 6.90 -4.91
C SER A 148 1.65 6.57 -5.42
N ILE A 149 2.42 5.70 -4.71
CA ILE A 149 3.81 5.38 -5.10
C ILE A 149 4.07 3.90 -5.42
N ASN A 150 3.13 2.99 -5.15
CA ASN A 150 3.29 1.54 -5.35
C ASN A 150 3.33 1.13 -6.84
N ALA A 151 3.57 -0.15 -7.10
CA ALA A 151 3.59 -0.74 -8.44
C ALA A 151 2.19 -1.03 -9.03
N MET A 152 1.12 -0.52 -8.44
CA MET A 152 -0.27 -0.69 -8.91
C MET A 152 -0.73 -2.16 -9.04
N VAL A 153 -0.22 -3.04 -8.23
CA VAL A 153 -0.66 -4.43 -8.17
C VAL A 153 -1.94 -4.54 -7.34
N TRP A 154 -2.99 -5.13 -7.92
CA TRP A 154 -4.23 -5.42 -7.24
C TRP A 154 -4.33 -6.93 -6.99
N ALA A 155 -4.10 -7.33 -5.76
CA ALA A 155 -4.18 -8.71 -5.33
C ALA A 155 -4.84 -8.81 -3.97
N ARG A 156 -5.77 -9.77 -3.82
CA ARG A 156 -6.61 -9.91 -2.63
C ARG A 156 -6.01 -10.82 -1.57
N GLY A 157 -5.14 -11.75 -1.96
CA GLY A 157 -4.72 -12.86 -1.11
C GLY A 157 -5.64 -14.06 -1.21
N LEU A 158 -5.44 -15.03 -0.35
CA LEU A 158 -6.15 -16.29 -0.36
C LEU A 158 -7.33 -16.30 0.63
N LYS A 159 -8.34 -17.11 0.34
CA LYS A 159 -9.48 -17.35 1.25
C LYS A 159 -9.02 -17.68 2.67
N ARG A 160 -8.00 -18.53 2.80
CA ARG A 160 -7.46 -18.93 4.11
C ARG A 160 -6.86 -17.78 4.93
N ASP A 161 -6.36 -16.72 4.29
CA ASP A 161 -5.80 -15.58 5.01
C ASP A 161 -6.88 -14.94 5.89
N TYR A 162 -8.05 -14.70 5.32
CA TYR A 162 -9.21 -14.08 5.99
C TYR A 162 -9.91 -15.04 6.95
N ASP A 163 -10.11 -16.30 6.54
CA ASP A 163 -10.68 -17.32 7.41
C ASP A 163 -9.79 -17.52 8.66
N GLY A 164 -8.46 -17.45 8.47
CA GLY A 164 -7.49 -17.46 9.55
C GLY A 164 -7.63 -16.26 10.50
N TRP A 165 -7.94 -15.05 9.97
CA TRP A 165 -8.22 -13.90 10.85
C TRP A 165 -9.46 -14.17 11.70
N ALA A 166 -10.55 -14.62 11.09
CA ALA A 166 -11.80 -14.91 11.79
C ALA A 166 -11.64 -15.99 12.87
N GLN A 167 -10.92 -17.07 12.56
CA GLN A 167 -10.63 -18.17 13.49
C GLN A 167 -9.76 -17.74 14.68
N ASN A 168 -8.89 -16.73 14.48
CA ASN A 168 -7.98 -16.22 15.51
C ASN A 168 -8.50 -14.95 16.22
N GLY A 169 -9.82 -14.78 16.29
CA GLY A 169 -10.46 -13.75 17.13
C GLY A 169 -10.98 -12.53 16.38
N ALA A 170 -10.73 -12.38 15.08
CA ALA A 170 -11.31 -11.33 14.26
C ALA A 170 -12.66 -11.79 13.66
N LYS A 171 -13.66 -12.01 14.51
CA LYS A 171 -15.00 -12.45 14.08
C LYS A 171 -15.62 -11.46 13.08
N GLY A 172 -16.21 -11.99 12.00
CA GLY A 172 -16.80 -11.20 10.92
C GLY A 172 -15.78 -10.76 9.85
N TRP A 173 -14.56 -11.34 9.85
CA TRP A 173 -13.51 -11.07 8.87
C TRP A 173 -13.14 -12.31 8.06
N SER A 174 -14.02 -13.30 7.95
CA SER A 174 -13.84 -14.42 7.03
C SER A 174 -13.86 -13.96 5.57
N PHE A 175 -13.40 -14.79 4.66
CA PHE A 175 -13.42 -14.45 3.23
C PHE A 175 -14.84 -14.17 2.72
N GLU A 176 -15.83 -14.90 3.20
CA GLU A 176 -17.24 -14.67 2.86
C GLU A 176 -17.74 -13.32 3.35
N ASP A 177 -17.30 -12.87 4.54
CA ASP A 177 -17.65 -11.56 5.08
C ASP A 177 -17.02 -10.40 4.28
N VAL A 178 -15.83 -10.59 3.71
CA VAL A 178 -15.06 -9.51 3.07
C VAL A 178 -15.14 -9.50 1.54
N LEU A 179 -15.49 -10.62 0.89
CA LEU A 179 -15.62 -10.69 -0.57
C LEU A 179 -16.62 -9.67 -1.14
N PRO A 180 -17.80 -9.42 -0.53
CA PRO A 180 -18.72 -8.39 -1.01
C PRO A 180 -18.13 -6.97 -0.95
N ILE A 181 -17.19 -6.71 -0.02
CA ILE A 181 -16.51 -5.41 0.08
C ILE A 181 -15.53 -5.26 -1.08
N PHE A 182 -14.67 -6.27 -1.34
CA PHE A 182 -13.79 -6.28 -2.50
C PHE A 182 -14.56 -6.03 -3.80
N LYS A 183 -15.65 -6.77 -4.01
CA LYS A 183 -16.48 -6.65 -5.21
C LYS A 183 -17.09 -5.25 -5.35
N SER A 184 -17.49 -4.60 -4.25
CA SER A 184 -18.05 -3.25 -4.30
C SER A 184 -17.03 -2.15 -4.66
N GLN A 185 -15.75 -2.43 -4.49
CA GLN A 185 -14.66 -1.49 -4.77
C GLN A 185 -14.10 -1.64 -6.19
N GLU A 186 -14.30 -2.79 -6.82
CA GLU A 186 -13.70 -3.14 -8.11
C GLU A 186 -14.56 -2.76 -9.30
N ASP A 187 -13.89 -2.29 -10.36
CA ASP A 187 -14.38 -2.26 -11.73
C ASP A 187 -13.46 -3.15 -12.58
N TRP A 188 -13.72 -4.47 -12.54
CA TRP A 188 -12.91 -5.46 -13.25
C TRP A 188 -13.20 -5.45 -14.75
N GLU A 189 -12.18 -5.37 -15.61
CA GLU A 189 -12.31 -5.34 -17.08
C GLU A 189 -13.07 -6.54 -17.67
N GLY A 190 -12.98 -7.70 -17.00
CA GLY A 190 -13.68 -8.93 -17.40
C GLY A 190 -15.15 -8.97 -16.97
N GLY A 191 -15.67 -7.89 -16.36
CA GLY A 191 -17.03 -7.80 -15.86
C GLY A 191 -17.25 -8.50 -14.52
N ALA A 192 -18.44 -8.33 -13.95
CA ALA A 192 -18.83 -8.96 -12.69
C ALA A 192 -19.00 -10.48 -12.84
N ASN A 193 -18.55 -11.22 -11.82
CA ASN A 193 -18.79 -12.65 -11.70
C ASN A 193 -18.89 -13.06 -10.22
N GLU A 194 -18.83 -14.35 -9.92
CA GLU A 194 -18.86 -14.85 -8.54
C GLU A 194 -17.77 -14.23 -7.66
N TRP A 195 -16.56 -14.03 -8.22
CA TRP A 195 -15.36 -13.55 -7.50
C TRP A 195 -15.11 -12.06 -7.68
N ARG A 196 -15.51 -11.46 -8.80
CA ARG A 196 -15.13 -10.10 -9.19
C ARG A 196 -16.32 -9.14 -9.22
N GLY A 197 -16.02 -7.85 -8.94
CA GLY A 197 -16.98 -6.76 -9.07
C GLY A 197 -16.80 -5.95 -10.35
N ALA A 198 -17.83 -5.21 -10.76
CA ALA A 198 -17.79 -4.23 -11.84
C ALA A 198 -18.52 -2.95 -11.43
N GLY A 199 -18.12 -1.81 -12.00
CA GLY A 199 -18.70 -0.50 -11.73
C GLY A 199 -18.28 0.12 -10.40
N GLY A 200 -17.32 -0.48 -9.67
CA GLY A 200 -16.70 0.12 -8.50
C GLY A 200 -15.69 1.22 -8.87
N PRO A 201 -15.20 1.99 -7.89
CA PRO A 201 -14.32 3.13 -8.15
C PRO A 201 -12.88 2.76 -8.57
N VAL A 202 -12.44 1.52 -8.34
CA VAL A 202 -11.10 1.07 -8.69
C VAL A 202 -11.14 0.25 -9.96
N HIS A 203 -10.76 0.85 -11.09
CA HIS A 203 -10.62 0.12 -12.35
C HIS A 203 -9.43 -0.83 -12.30
N ILE A 204 -9.66 -2.10 -12.68
CA ILE A 204 -8.67 -3.18 -12.60
C ILE A 204 -8.64 -3.91 -13.94
N ARG A 205 -7.44 -4.10 -14.46
CA ARG A 205 -7.20 -4.78 -15.73
C ARG A 205 -5.95 -5.64 -15.71
N ARG A 206 -5.83 -6.50 -16.70
CA ARG A 206 -4.57 -7.20 -17.06
C ARG A 206 -3.71 -6.32 -17.97
N PRO A 207 -2.44 -6.66 -18.22
CA PRO A 207 -1.65 -6.04 -19.28
C PRO A 207 -2.36 -6.20 -20.65
N LYS A 208 -2.58 -5.09 -21.37
CA LYS A 208 -3.23 -5.11 -22.69
C LYS A 208 -2.29 -5.63 -23.78
N ASP A 209 -1.05 -5.19 -23.72
CA ASP A 209 0.03 -5.54 -24.65
C ASP A 209 1.25 -5.92 -23.81
N PRO A 210 1.26 -7.18 -23.27
CA PRO A 210 2.27 -7.57 -22.31
C PRO A 210 3.67 -7.59 -22.94
N HIS A 211 4.65 -7.07 -22.19
CA HIS A 211 6.05 -7.14 -22.57
C HIS A 211 6.46 -8.61 -22.84
N PRO A 212 7.31 -8.91 -23.84
CA PRO A 212 7.64 -10.28 -24.25
C PRO A 212 8.12 -11.22 -23.13
N THR A 213 8.70 -10.68 -22.06
CA THR A 213 9.09 -11.48 -20.91
C THR A 213 7.91 -12.03 -20.11
N ALA A 214 6.73 -11.38 -20.13
CA ALA A 214 5.58 -11.82 -19.35
C ALA A 214 4.95 -13.11 -19.89
N PRO A 215 4.62 -13.27 -21.20
CA PRO A 215 4.20 -14.55 -21.73
C PRO A 215 5.28 -15.65 -21.62
N ALA A 216 6.57 -15.28 -21.75
CA ALA A 216 7.66 -16.23 -21.53
C ALA A 216 7.72 -16.72 -20.07
N PHE A 217 7.47 -15.84 -19.10
CA PHE A 217 7.37 -16.21 -17.67
C PHE A 217 6.23 -17.21 -17.41
N LEU A 218 5.06 -16.97 -17.99
CA LEU A 218 3.92 -17.88 -17.83
C LEU A 218 4.17 -19.24 -18.48
N GLU A 219 4.75 -19.28 -19.68
CA GLU A 219 5.12 -20.54 -20.31
C GLU A 219 6.23 -21.27 -19.53
N ALA A 220 7.19 -20.53 -18.96
CA ALA A 220 8.21 -21.12 -18.08
C ALA A 220 7.59 -21.71 -16.80
N ALA A 221 6.64 -21.02 -16.19
CA ALA A 221 5.89 -21.55 -15.05
C ALA A 221 5.14 -22.84 -15.40
N LYS A 222 4.52 -22.89 -16.59
CA LYS A 222 3.87 -24.10 -17.11
C LYS A 222 4.87 -25.23 -17.34
N GLN A 223 6.07 -24.94 -17.86
CA GLN A 223 7.15 -25.93 -18.00
C GLN A 223 7.61 -26.49 -16.65
N MET A 224 7.48 -25.74 -15.57
CA MET A 224 7.68 -26.20 -14.19
C MET A 224 6.46 -26.93 -13.58
N GLY A 225 5.41 -27.17 -14.36
CA GLY A 225 4.19 -27.85 -13.90
C GLY A 225 3.23 -26.98 -13.10
N MET A 226 3.39 -25.66 -13.11
CA MET A 226 2.48 -24.75 -12.41
C MET A 226 1.19 -24.55 -13.20
N PRO A 227 0.02 -24.51 -12.55
CA PRO A 227 -1.22 -24.04 -13.18
C PRO A 227 -1.09 -22.60 -13.65
N ILE A 228 -1.67 -22.28 -14.81
CA ILE A 228 -1.78 -20.91 -15.32
C ILE A 228 -3.21 -20.44 -15.14
N HIS A 229 -3.40 -19.29 -14.48
CA HIS A 229 -4.70 -18.71 -14.17
C HIS A 229 -4.97 -17.49 -15.03
N ASP A 230 -6.18 -17.41 -15.59
CA ASP A 230 -6.64 -16.24 -16.32
C ASP A 230 -6.84 -15.02 -15.40
N ASP A 231 -7.16 -15.29 -14.12
CA ASP A 231 -7.33 -14.27 -13.08
C ASP A 231 -6.69 -14.74 -11.77
N VAL A 232 -5.64 -14.04 -11.34
CA VAL A 232 -4.92 -14.32 -10.08
C VAL A 232 -5.72 -13.95 -8.82
N ASN A 233 -6.86 -13.26 -8.96
CA ASN A 233 -7.82 -12.99 -7.88
C ASN A 233 -9.05 -13.89 -7.91
N GLY A 234 -9.03 -14.95 -8.73
CA GLY A 234 -10.04 -16.01 -8.73
C GLY A 234 -9.87 -16.98 -7.56
N PRO A 235 -10.62 -18.11 -7.58
CA PRO A 235 -10.64 -19.08 -6.47
C PRO A 235 -9.38 -19.91 -6.33
N GLN A 236 -8.48 -19.90 -7.31
CA GLN A 236 -7.40 -20.87 -7.46
C GLN A 236 -6.02 -20.22 -7.31
N LEU A 237 -5.30 -20.57 -6.25
CA LEU A 237 -3.86 -20.45 -6.07
C LEU A 237 -3.42 -21.72 -5.30
N PRO A 238 -2.22 -22.27 -5.48
CA PRO A 238 -1.05 -21.73 -6.17
C PRO A 238 -1.12 -21.77 -7.70
N GLY A 239 -0.19 -21.06 -8.37
CA GLY A 239 -0.08 -21.02 -9.84
C GLY A 239 0.48 -19.69 -10.31
N ALA A 240 0.50 -19.48 -11.61
CA ALA A 240 1.02 -18.26 -12.23
C ALA A 240 -0.05 -17.58 -13.08
N GLY A 241 0.09 -16.27 -13.27
CA GLY A 241 -0.82 -15.48 -14.10
C GLY A 241 -0.31 -14.07 -14.37
N TYR A 242 -1.02 -13.36 -15.22
CA TYR A 242 -0.80 -11.93 -15.39
C TYR A 242 -1.23 -11.20 -14.12
N ILE A 243 -0.42 -10.25 -13.68
CA ILE A 243 -0.77 -9.34 -12.58
C ILE A 243 -2.01 -8.53 -12.95
N ASN A 244 -2.94 -8.44 -12.02
CA ASN A 244 -4.05 -7.48 -12.11
C ASN A 244 -3.56 -6.11 -11.64
N MET A 245 -3.85 -5.06 -12.40
CA MET A 245 -3.33 -3.73 -12.18
C MET A 245 -4.45 -2.72 -11.97
N ASN A 246 -4.33 -1.88 -10.93
CA ASN A 246 -5.22 -0.74 -10.74
C ASN A 246 -4.75 0.45 -11.60
N ILE A 247 -4.90 0.30 -12.90
CA ILE A 247 -4.59 1.27 -13.96
C ILE A 247 -5.87 1.52 -14.77
N SER A 248 -6.25 2.77 -14.93
CA SER A 248 -7.46 3.18 -15.65
C SER A 248 -7.43 2.83 -17.14
N VAL A 249 -8.57 2.97 -17.79
CA VAL A 249 -8.70 2.69 -19.24
C VAL A 249 -7.78 3.58 -20.09
N ASP A 250 -7.53 4.79 -19.63
CA ASP A 250 -6.62 5.77 -20.27
C ASP A 250 -5.15 5.58 -19.90
N GLY A 251 -4.81 4.54 -19.14
CA GLY A 251 -3.43 4.17 -18.83
C GLY A 251 -2.81 4.92 -17.66
N THR A 252 -3.61 5.52 -16.78
CA THR A 252 -3.10 6.22 -15.59
C THR A 252 -3.32 5.43 -14.31
N ARG A 253 -2.52 5.70 -13.26
CA ARG A 253 -2.66 5.11 -11.92
C ARG A 253 -4.04 5.39 -11.32
N VAL A 254 -4.66 4.39 -10.73
CA VAL A 254 -5.86 4.51 -9.88
C VAL A 254 -5.43 4.31 -8.41
N SER A 255 -4.95 5.39 -7.75
CA SER A 255 -4.70 5.37 -6.31
C SER A 255 -6.01 5.45 -5.52
N ALA A 256 -5.99 5.09 -4.23
CA ALA A 256 -7.15 5.25 -3.36
C ALA A 256 -7.61 6.73 -3.27
N ALA A 257 -6.67 7.67 -3.24
CA ALA A 257 -7.02 9.09 -3.27
C ALA A 257 -7.77 9.46 -4.55
N ARG A 258 -7.36 8.96 -5.70
CA ARG A 258 -8.01 9.24 -7.00
C ARG A 258 -9.34 8.53 -7.16
N ALA A 259 -9.44 7.29 -6.68
CA ALA A 259 -10.66 6.52 -6.76
C ALA A 259 -11.77 7.03 -5.83
N PHE A 260 -11.42 7.46 -4.62
CA PHE A 260 -12.39 7.76 -3.56
C PHE A 260 -12.35 9.22 -3.08
N LEU A 261 -11.18 9.71 -2.64
CA LEU A 261 -11.09 10.99 -1.95
C LEU A 261 -11.26 12.19 -2.89
N ARG A 262 -10.56 12.23 -4.01
CA ARG A 262 -10.62 13.35 -4.96
C ARG A 262 -12.03 13.63 -5.49
N PRO A 263 -12.84 12.62 -5.88
CA PRO A 263 -14.24 12.86 -6.25
C PRO A 263 -15.09 13.47 -5.13
N ALA A 264 -14.74 13.19 -3.87
CA ALA A 264 -15.47 13.68 -2.70
C ALA A 264 -15.08 15.13 -2.28
N LEU A 265 -13.96 15.68 -2.78
CA LEU A 265 -13.44 17.00 -2.34
C LEU A 265 -14.37 18.17 -2.69
N SER A 266 -15.33 18.00 -3.60
CA SER A 266 -16.35 19.01 -3.88
C SER A 266 -17.44 19.12 -2.80
N ARG A 267 -17.50 18.17 -1.85
CA ARG A 267 -18.51 18.17 -0.78
C ARG A 267 -18.19 19.25 0.26
N PRO A 268 -19.16 20.10 0.64
CA PRO A 268 -18.93 21.22 1.58
C PRO A 268 -18.62 20.78 3.01
N ASN A 269 -18.92 19.52 3.35
CA ASN A 269 -18.69 18.92 4.67
C ASN A 269 -17.38 18.10 4.75
N LEU A 270 -16.52 18.16 3.74
CA LEU A 270 -15.22 17.49 3.72
C LEU A 270 -14.09 18.51 3.63
N THR A 271 -13.22 18.53 4.64
CA THR A 271 -12.01 19.36 4.69
C THR A 271 -10.76 18.47 4.60
N LEU A 272 -9.87 18.76 3.67
CA LEU A 272 -8.56 18.11 3.51
C LEU A 272 -7.44 19.09 3.89
N LEU A 273 -6.62 18.73 4.86
CA LEU A 273 -5.39 19.44 5.21
C LEU A 273 -4.18 18.63 4.74
N LEU A 274 -3.46 19.14 3.75
CA LEU A 274 -2.15 18.65 3.31
C LEU A 274 -1.02 19.32 4.10
N ASN A 275 0.18 18.73 4.08
CA ASN A 275 1.35 19.21 4.82
C ASN A 275 1.04 19.50 6.30
N SER A 276 0.21 18.63 6.90
CA SER A 276 -0.32 18.82 8.25
C SER A 276 -0.12 17.55 9.07
N ASN A 277 0.41 17.70 10.29
CA ASN A 277 0.78 16.56 11.11
C ASN A 277 -0.14 16.44 12.33
N ALA A 278 -0.74 15.27 12.53
CA ALA A 278 -1.37 14.91 13.79
C ALA A 278 -0.25 14.53 14.78
N ILE A 279 -0.06 15.34 15.82
CA ILE A 279 1.08 15.20 16.74
C ILE A 279 0.69 14.51 18.05
N LYS A 280 -0.58 14.57 18.45
CA LYS A 280 -1.10 13.92 19.66
C LYS A 280 -2.62 13.79 19.61
N LEU A 281 -3.18 12.73 20.19
CA LEU A 281 -4.61 12.60 20.46
C LEU A 281 -4.96 13.26 21.80
N ASN A 282 -6.12 13.90 21.88
CA ASN A 282 -6.59 14.57 23.07
C ASN A 282 -7.64 13.71 23.79
N PHE A 283 -7.51 13.54 25.10
CA PHE A 283 -8.38 12.70 25.90
C PHE A 283 -9.07 13.44 27.06
N LYS A 284 -10.30 12.99 27.36
CA LYS A 284 -10.99 13.29 28.62
C LYS A 284 -11.30 11.95 29.29
N GLY A 285 -10.48 11.60 30.28
CA GLY A 285 -10.43 10.23 30.82
C GLY A 285 -10.10 9.22 29.71
N LYS A 286 -10.94 8.21 29.54
CA LYS A 286 -10.81 7.16 28.49
C LYS A 286 -11.57 7.49 27.19
N ARG A 287 -11.96 8.74 26.96
CA ARG A 287 -12.60 9.17 25.71
C ARG A 287 -11.65 10.06 24.93
N CYS A 288 -11.40 9.70 23.67
CA CYS A 288 -10.76 10.57 22.69
C CYS A 288 -11.74 11.70 22.33
N VAL A 289 -11.31 12.95 22.48
CA VAL A 289 -12.13 14.14 22.28
C VAL A 289 -11.61 15.06 21.16
N GLY A 290 -10.53 14.66 20.49
CA GLY A 290 -9.96 15.43 19.39
C GLY A 290 -8.50 15.12 19.14
N VAL A 291 -7.85 15.99 18.38
CA VAL A 291 -6.46 15.83 17.95
C VAL A 291 -5.72 17.18 18.03
N LYS A 292 -4.47 17.12 18.43
CA LYS A 292 -3.51 18.23 18.32
C LYS A 292 -2.81 18.13 16.98
N LEU A 293 -2.92 19.18 16.17
CA LEU A 293 -2.37 19.26 14.82
C LEU A 293 -1.28 20.33 14.73
N LEU A 294 -0.25 20.08 13.94
CA LEU A 294 0.62 21.11 13.37
C LEU A 294 0.20 21.34 11.92
N THR A 295 -0.30 22.52 11.62
CA THR A 295 -0.74 22.94 10.28
C THR A 295 -0.37 24.40 10.03
N ALA A 296 0.11 24.74 8.83
CA ALA A 296 0.54 26.08 8.46
C ALA A 296 1.46 26.74 9.52
N GLY A 297 2.39 25.96 10.09
CA GLY A 297 3.33 26.44 11.11
C GLY A 297 2.73 26.68 12.51
N SER A 298 1.45 26.39 12.72
CA SER A 298 0.74 26.64 13.98
C SER A 298 0.19 25.35 14.57
N VAL A 299 0.26 25.22 15.89
CA VAL A 299 -0.37 24.11 16.62
C VAL A 299 -1.82 24.48 16.90
N LYS A 300 -2.73 23.57 16.56
CA LYS A 300 -4.18 23.71 16.78
C LYS A 300 -4.74 22.47 17.46
N ASP A 301 -5.68 22.67 18.37
CA ASP A 301 -6.49 21.61 18.94
C ASP A 301 -7.84 21.59 18.23
N ILE A 302 -8.17 20.45 17.59
CA ILE A 302 -9.44 20.26 16.89
C ILE A 302 -10.24 19.19 17.63
N ALA A 303 -11.45 19.54 18.04
CA ALA A 303 -12.34 18.64 18.74
C ALA A 303 -13.04 17.66 17.78
N VAL A 304 -13.43 16.50 18.29
CA VAL A 304 -14.27 15.54 17.58
C VAL A 304 -15.56 15.31 18.36
N THR A 305 -16.70 15.26 17.65
CA THR A 305 -18.02 15.02 18.27
C THR A 305 -18.37 13.53 18.30
N LYS A 306 -17.93 12.76 17.29
CA LYS A 306 -18.14 11.31 17.18
C LYS A 306 -16.84 10.54 17.43
N GLU A 307 -15.99 10.40 16.41
CA GLU A 307 -14.77 9.57 16.51
C GLU A 307 -13.57 10.18 15.79
N VAL A 308 -12.37 9.95 16.32
CA VAL A 308 -11.10 10.04 15.59
C VAL A 308 -10.80 8.66 15.01
N VAL A 309 -10.48 8.61 13.71
CA VAL A 309 -10.06 7.40 13.01
C VAL A 309 -8.61 7.56 12.58
N VAL A 310 -7.71 6.80 13.19
CA VAL A 310 -6.30 6.78 12.83
C VAL A 310 -6.11 5.85 11.64
N ALA A 311 -5.60 6.37 10.54
CA ALA A 311 -5.38 5.69 9.26
C ALA A 311 -3.99 6.02 8.68
N ALA A 312 -2.98 6.13 9.57
CA ALA A 312 -1.63 6.60 9.23
C ALA A 312 -0.65 5.46 8.88
N GLY A 313 -1.17 4.23 8.69
CA GLY A 313 -0.40 3.05 8.30
C GLY A 313 0.38 2.39 9.45
N SER A 314 1.00 1.25 9.14
CA SER A 314 1.59 0.35 10.14
C SER A 314 2.76 0.93 10.94
N ILE A 315 3.29 2.08 10.56
CA ILE A 315 4.38 2.74 11.28
C ILE A 315 3.90 3.96 12.07
N HIS A 316 3.13 4.83 11.43
CA HIS A 316 2.74 6.09 12.07
C HIS A 316 1.49 5.95 12.94
N SER A 317 0.60 4.98 12.70
CA SER A 317 -0.55 4.70 13.57
C SER A 317 -0.12 4.26 14.98
N PRO A 318 0.72 3.22 15.16
CA PRO A 318 1.22 2.90 16.49
C PRO A 318 2.08 4.03 17.08
N LYS A 319 2.88 4.75 16.29
CA LYS A 319 3.65 5.91 16.78
C LYS A 319 2.73 6.96 17.40
N LEU A 320 1.63 7.32 16.74
CA LEU A 320 0.66 8.31 17.24
C LEU A 320 -0.03 7.82 18.53
N LEU A 321 -0.42 6.53 18.60
CA LEU A 321 -0.98 5.95 19.82
C LEU A 321 0.01 6.03 20.97
N LEU A 322 1.27 5.61 20.77
CA LEU A 322 2.33 5.66 21.78
C LEU A 322 2.58 7.09 22.28
N LEU A 323 2.74 8.06 21.38
CA LEU A 323 2.92 9.49 21.72
C LEU A 323 1.71 10.05 22.51
N SER A 324 0.56 9.43 22.37
CA SER A 324 -0.69 9.83 23.02
C SER A 324 -0.97 9.07 24.33
N GLY A 325 -0.02 8.25 24.79
CA GLY A 325 -0.13 7.54 26.07
C GLY A 325 -0.86 6.19 25.96
N ILE A 326 -1.01 5.63 24.76
CA ILE A 326 -1.60 4.30 24.55
C ILE A 326 -0.50 3.34 24.09
N GLY A 327 -0.14 2.37 24.93
CA GLY A 327 0.95 1.43 24.66
C GLY A 327 1.41 0.72 25.93
N GLU A 328 2.59 0.10 25.90
CA GLU A 328 3.17 -0.57 27.06
C GLU A 328 3.55 0.48 28.12
N GLY A 329 2.88 0.43 29.27
CA GLY A 329 2.92 1.49 30.29
C GLY A 329 4.31 1.79 30.83
N ALA A 330 5.13 0.78 31.11
CA ALA A 330 6.47 0.99 31.64
C ALA A 330 7.42 1.64 30.61
N ALA A 331 7.27 1.31 29.31
CA ALA A 331 8.05 1.94 28.25
C ALA A 331 7.64 3.42 28.05
N LEU A 332 6.33 3.73 28.11
CA LEU A 332 5.85 5.11 28.01
C LEU A 332 6.32 5.98 29.18
N GLN A 333 6.24 5.47 30.40
CA GLN A 333 6.72 6.17 31.60
C GLN A 333 8.23 6.48 31.56
N LYS A 334 9.05 5.56 31.04
CA LYS A 334 10.50 5.80 30.83
C LYS A 334 10.78 6.98 29.89
N LEU A 335 9.86 7.26 28.97
CA LEU A 335 9.94 8.40 28.07
C LEU A 335 9.24 9.67 28.61
N GLY A 336 8.72 9.64 29.82
CA GLY A 336 7.98 10.75 30.42
C GLY A 336 6.60 10.96 29.81
N ILE A 337 5.99 9.92 29.23
CA ILE A 337 4.64 9.96 28.65
C ILE A 337 3.64 9.40 29.65
N ASP A 338 2.62 10.20 29.98
CA ASP A 338 1.52 9.76 30.83
C ASP A 338 0.71 8.63 30.19
N VAL A 339 0.46 7.57 30.93
CA VAL A 339 -0.27 6.40 30.43
C VAL A 339 -1.77 6.67 30.45
N VAL A 340 -2.39 6.73 29.28
CA VAL A 340 -3.83 6.79 29.10
C VAL A 340 -4.42 5.38 29.13
N GLU A 341 -3.82 4.43 28.38
CA GLU A 341 -4.23 3.02 28.34
C GLU A 341 -3.01 2.12 28.18
N ASN A 342 -2.95 1.09 29.04
CA ASN A 342 -1.87 0.10 28.97
C ASN A 342 -2.23 -0.99 27.94
N LEU A 343 -1.81 -0.81 26.70
CA LEU A 343 -1.97 -1.75 25.59
C LEU A 343 -0.60 -2.20 25.05
N PRO A 344 -0.01 -3.28 25.60
CA PRO A 344 1.36 -3.69 25.24
C PRO A 344 1.52 -4.16 23.80
N GLY A 345 0.42 -4.44 23.10
CA GLY A 345 0.44 -4.82 21.67
C GLY A 345 0.71 -3.67 20.71
N VAL A 346 0.58 -2.41 21.15
CA VAL A 346 0.83 -1.26 20.26
C VAL A 346 2.29 -1.25 19.81
N GLY A 347 2.48 -1.26 18.49
CA GLY A 347 3.78 -1.32 17.84
C GLY A 347 4.42 -2.71 17.78
N GLN A 348 3.78 -3.74 18.33
CA GLN A 348 4.26 -5.13 18.25
C GLN A 348 3.70 -5.84 17.01
N ASN A 349 4.21 -7.06 16.72
CA ASN A 349 3.70 -7.91 15.64
C ASN A 349 3.88 -7.31 14.23
N LEU A 350 4.85 -6.43 14.01
CA LEU A 350 5.18 -5.94 12.66
C LEU A 350 5.51 -7.12 11.76
N GLN A 351 4.82 -7.20 10.64
CA GLN A 351 5.03 -8.17 9.57
C GLN A 351 5.18 -7.43 8.26
N ASP A 352 6.01 -7.96 7.38
CA ASP A 352 6.19 -7.43 6.03
C ASP A 352 6.65 -8.56 5.11
N HIS A 353 6.28 -8.55 3.87
CA HIS A 353 6.84 -9.45 2.88
C HIS A 353 8.32 -9.12 2.64
N VAL A 354 9.12 -10.15 2.44
CA VAL A 354 10.55 -10.00 2.15
C VAL A 354 10.77 -10.23 0.67
N LEU A 355 11.18 -9.20 -0.07
CA LEU A 355 11.55 -9.30 -1.47
C LEU A 355 13.06 -9.42 -1.60
N VAL A 356 13.54 -10.31 -2.49
CA VAL A 356 14.95 -10.36 -2.88
C VAL A 356 15.11 -9.72 -4.25
N SER A 357 15.77 -8.59 -4.28
CA SER A 357 16.25 -7.99 -5.52
C SER A 357 17.55 -8.69 -5.95
N GLY A 358 17.55 -9.39 -7.10
CA GLY A 358 18.81 -9.93 -7.56
C GLY A 358 18.85 -11.34 -8.17
N VAL A 359 17.74 -11.98 -8.57
CA VAL A 359 17.86 -13.08 -9.53
C VAL A 359 17.73 -12.47 -10.92
N VAL A 360 18.89 -12.09 -11.50
CA VAL A 360 18.97 -11.24 -12.68
C VAL A 360 19.46 -12.02 -13.88
N PHE A 361 18.79 -11.80 -15.01
CA PHE A 361 19.12 -12.40 -16.32
C PHE A 361 19.37 -11.30 -17.34
N LYS A 362 20.42 -11.48 -18.19
CA LYS A 362 20.71 -10.60 -19.30
C LYS A 362 19.79 -10.88 -20.48
N TYR A 363 19.28 -9.84 -21.13
CA TYR A 363 18.58 -9.99 -22.40
C TYR A 363 19.53 -10.44 -23.52
N LYS A 364 18.99 -11.27 -24.41
CA LYS A 364 19.64 -11.62 -25.66
C LYS A 364 19.44 -10.48 -26.68
N GLY A 365 20.42 -9.62 -26.76
CA GLY A 365 20.32 -8.39 -27.53
C GLY A 365 19.76 -7.21 -26.75
N LYS A 366 19.15 -6.25 -27.44
CA LYS A 366 18.55 -5.07 -26.83
C LYS A 366 17.31 -5.46 -26.02
N MET A 367 17.14 -4.85 -24.86
CA MET A 367 15.90 -4.95 -24.08
C MET A 367 14.71 -4.48 -24.96
N PRO A 368 13.62 -5.26 -25.03
CA PRO A 368 12.41 -4.85 -25.72
C PRO A 368 11.84 -3.55 -25.15
N ASP A 369 11.18 -2.76 -25.99
CA ASP A 369 10.51 -1.54 -25.55
C ASP A 369 9.29 -1.91 -24.69
N ARG A 370 9.06 -1.17 -23.61
CA ARG A 370 7.91 -1.38 -22.71
C ARG A 370 6.71 -0.54 -23.17
N PRO A 371 5.48 -1.08 -23.12
CA PRO A 371 4.28 -0.27 -23.30
C PRO A 371 4.24 0.91 -22.31
N ALA A 372 3.71 2.05 -22.76
CA ALA A 372 3.67 3.27 -21.94
C ALA A 372 2.83 3.14 -20.66
N ASP A 373 1.85 2.22 -20.69
CA ASP A 373 0.96 1.90 -19.56
C ASP A 373 1.32 0.59 -18.82
N SER A 374 2.53 0.06 -19.07
CA SER A 374 3.11 -1.05 -18.31
C SER A 374 3.65 -0.56 -16.96
N ASN A 375 3.35 -1.28 -15.90
CA ASN A 375 3.95 -1.03 -14.59
C ASN A 375 5.30 -1.73 -14.38
N ALA A 376 5.89 -2.30 -15.44
CA ALA A 376 7.14 -3.06 -15.44
C ALA A 376 7.12 -4.36 -14.60
N VAL A 377 5.97 -4.76 -14.06
CA VAL A 377 5.76 -5.99 -13.28
C VAL A 377 4.45 -6.63 -13.75
N GLU A 378 4.49 -7.48 -14.79
CA GLU A 378 3.27 -7.91 -15.49
C GLU A 378 2.88 -9.37 -15.26
N ALA A 379 3.76 -10.17 -14.64
CA ALA A 379 3.50 -11.58 -14.35
C ALA A 379 4.04 -11.98 -12.99
N GLU A 380 3.34 -12.88 -12.33
CA GLU A 380 3.72 -13.43 -11.04
C GLU A 380 3.36 -14.90 -10.91
N ALA A 381 4.01 -15.59 -9.99
CA ALA A 381 3.70 -16.97 -9.64
C ALA A 381 3.72 -17.17 -8.12
N TYR A 382 2.75 -17.91 -7.61
CA TYR A 382 2.64 -18.27 -6.20
C TYR A 382 2.90 -19.78 -6.03
N LEU A 383 3.80 -20.14 -5.11
CA LEU A 383 4.18 -21.53 -4.87
C LEU A 383 4.49 -21.77 -3.39
N SER A 384 4.72 -23.03 -3.04
CA SER A 384 5.08 -23.44 -1.69
C SER A 384 6.57 -23.73 -1.60
N SER A 385 7.22 -23.23 -0.52
CA SER A 385 8.58 -23.68 -0.16
C SER A 385 8.62 -25.12 0.35
N GLY A 386 7.46 -25.70 0.70
CA GLY A 386 7.36 -26.97 1.41
C GLY A 386 7.77 -26.89 2.89
N LEU A 387 8.01 -25.69 3.43
CA LEU A 387 8.36 -25.46 4.84
C LEU A 387 7.20 -24.87 5.64
N SER A 388 6.24 -24.24 4.96
CA SER A 388 5.02 -23.74 5.59
C SER A 388 3.97 -24.85 5.68
N THR A 389 3.36 -25.01 6.86
CA THR A 389 2.21 -25.91 7.05
C THR A 389 0.95 -25.42 6.35
N GLU A 390 0.94 -24.16 5.93
CA GLU A 390 -0.20 -23.51 5.28
C GLU A 390 -0.08 -23.50 3.75
N GLY A 391 0.94 -24.13 3.17
CA GLY A 391 1.13 -24.24 1.72
C GLY A 391 1.84 -23.02 1.13
N THR A 392 1.16 -22.23 0.30
CA THR A 392 1.75 -21.12 -0.46
C THR A 392 2.37 -20.04 0.44
N ASP A 393 3.67 -19.86 0.33
CA ASP A 393 4.45 -18.91 1.13
C ASP A 393 5.53 -18.17 0.31
N ILE A 394 5.64 -18.48 -0.98
CA ILE A 394 6.57 -17.86 -1.94
C ILE A 394 5.76 -17.16 -3.05
N ASN A 395 6.22 -15.98 -3.47
CA ASN A 395 5.81 -15.30 -4.69
C ASN A 395 7.04 -15.05 -5.55
N LEU A 396 6.96 -15.29 -6.85
CA LEU A 396 7.95 -14.89 -7.85
C LEU A 396 7.35 -13.79 -8.70
N VAL A 397 8.00 -12.64 -8.76
CA VAL A 397 7.54 -11.48 -9.51
C VAL A 397 8.48 -11.21 -10.67
N LEU A 398 7.95 -11.08 -11.87
CA LEU A 398 8.72 -10.66 -13.03
C LEU A 398 8.87 -9.13 -13.03
N GLU A 399 10.10 -8.65 -12.96
CA GLU A 399 10.47 -7.25 -13.16
C GLU A 399 11.22 -7.11 -14.49
N GLN A 400 10.73 -6.27 -15.37
CA GLN A 400 11.28 -6.07 -16.74
C GLN A 400 12.61 -5.29 -16.75
N LEU A 401 13.09 -4.90 -15.58
CA LEU A 401 14.30 -4.12 -15.33
C LEU A 401 15.24 -4.88 -14.37
N PRO A 402 16.55 -4.58 -14.41
CA PRO A 402 17.47 -5.12 -13.42
C PRO A 402 17.21 -4.50 -12.04
N ALA A 403 16.79 -5.31 -11.08
CA ALA A 403 16.64 -4.93 -9.68
C ALA A 403 17.76 -5.56 -8.84
N VAL A 404 18.55 -4.73 -8.16
CA VAL A 404 19.67 -5.17 -7.33
C VAL A 404 19.91 -4.16 -6.20
N THR A 405 20.14 -4.66 -5.00
CA THR A 405 20.57 -3.81 -3.87
C THR A 405 22.03 -3.40 -4.04
N PRO A 406 22.47 -2.30 -3.41
CA PRO A 406 23.88 -1.91 -3.42
C PRO A 406 24.81 -3.02 -2.91
N GLU A 407 24.39 -3.77 -1.88
CA GLU A 407 25.16 -4.85 -1.29
C GLU A 407 25.26 -6.08 -2.21
N SER A 408 24.16 -6.42 -2.92
CA SER A 408 24.18 -7.46 -3.94
C SER A 408 25.06 -7.05 -5.12
N ALA A 409 24.97 -5.79 -5.57
CA ALA A 409 25.85 -5.28 -6.64
C ALA A 409 27.33 -5.30 -6.23
N ALA A 410 27.66 -5.00 -4.98
CA ALA A 410 29.02 -5.10 -4.47
C ALA A 410 29.51 -6.56 -4.40
N ARG A 411 28.62 -7.51 -4.10
CA ARG A 411 28.96 -8.94 -3.94
C ARG A 411 29.04 -9.69 -5.26
N PHE A 412 28.12 -9.43 -6.21
CA PHE A 412 27.94 -10.20 -7.44
C PHE A 412 28.24 -9.41 -8.73
N GLY A 413 28.51 -8.12 -8.62
CA GLY A 413 28.67 -7.20 -9.74
C GLY A 413 27.37 -6.46 -10.11
N LYS A 414 27.52 -5.25 -10.64
CA LYS A 414 26.38 -4.45 -11.12
C LYS A 414 25.88 -5.02 -12.46
N PRO A 415 24.60 -5.38 -12.58
CA PRO A 415 24.05 -5.85 -13.85
C PRO A 415 24.01 -4.74 -14.90
N PRO A 416 24.04 -5.08 -16.21
CA PRO A 416 23.84 -4.13 -17.28
C PRO A 416 22.37 -3.64 -17.30
N ALA A 417 22.11 -2.53 -18.01
CA ALA A 417 20.76 -1.98 -18.12
C ALA A 417 19.80 -2.89 -18.94
N ASP A 418 20.35 -3.66 -19.87
CA ASP A 418 19.66 -4.66 -20.69
C ASP A 418 19.55 -6.01 -19.95
N ALA A 419 18.88 -5.98 -18.80
CA ALA A 419 18.61 -7.15 -17.99
C ALA A 419 17.19 -7.10 -17.40
N PHE A 420 16.66 -8.26 -17.00
CA PHE A 420 15.40 -8.41 -16.26
C PHE A 420 15.63 -9.21 -15.00
N THR A 421 14.69 -9.10 -14.07
CA THR A 421 14.75 -9.76 -12.78
C THR A 421 13.54 -10.67 -12.59
N ILE A 422 13.75 -11.86 -12.04
CA ILE A 422 12.70 -12.65 -11.42
C ILE A 422 12.92 -12.51 -9.91
N ALA A 423 12.14 -11.65 -9.28
CA ALA A 423 12.29 -11.29 -7.88
C ALA A 423 11.53 -12.28 -6.99
N PRO A 424 12.22 -13.13 -6.20
CA PRO A 424 11.56 -14.00 -5.26
C PRO A 424 11.19 -13.25 -3.98
N ALA A 425 9.99 -13.56 -3.44
CA ALA A 425 9.53 -13.00 -2.19
C ALA A 425 9.02 -14.08 -1.23
N LEU A 426 9.27 -13.89 0.07
CA LEU A 426 8.63 -14.63 1.14
C LEU A 426 7.36 -13.88 1.55
N VAL A 427 6.20 -14.50 1.34
CA VAL A 427 4.88 -13.85 1.54
C VAL A 427 4.12 -14.37 2.77
N GLN A 428 4.66 -15.33 3.50
CA GLN A 428 4.14 -15.78 4.80
C GLN A 428 5.30 -15.88 5.81
N PRO A 429 5.93 -14.74 6.19
CA PRO A 429 7.04 -14.75 7.12
C PRO A 429 6.61 -15.16 8.53
N THR A 430 7.45 -15.94 9.21
CA THR A 430 7.29 -16.29 10.61
C THR A 430 7.94 -15.27 11.55
N SER A 431 8.88 -14.49 11.05
CA SER A 431 9.53 -13.38 11.77
C SER A 431 8.52 -12.30 12.15
N ARG A 432 8.72 -11.70 13.32
CA ARG A 432 7.92 -10.57 13.82
C ARG A 432 8.83 -9.46 14.28
N GLY A 433 8.54 -8.25 13.85
CA GLY A 433 9.23 -7.04 14.19
C GLY A 433 8.43 -6.13 15.13
N SER A 434 8.88 -4.91 15.31
CA SER A 434 8.24 -3.92 16.18
C SER A 434 8.50 -2.48 15.75
N VAL A 435 7.59 -1.60 16.20
CA VAL A 435 7.69 -0.14 16.11
C VAL A 435 7.70 0.42 17.53
N ARG A 436 8.70 1.25 17.86
CA ARG A 436 8.85 1.87 19.17
C ARG A 436 9.17 3.36 19.04
N LEU A 437 8.87 4.13 20.08
CA LEU A 437 9.31 5.53 20.14
C LEU A 437 10.82 5.61 20.41
N ALA A 438 11.49 6.54 19.75
CA ALA A 438 12.85 6.95 20.10
C ALA A 438 12.85 7.92 21.30
N SER A 439 11.85 8.80 21.38
CA SER A 439 11.62 9.75 22.47
C SER A 439 10.15 10.20 22.53
N ALA A 440 9.81 11.08 23.45
CA ALA A 440 8.50 11.73 23.51
C ALA A 440 8.30 12.85 22.46
N ASN A 441 9.34 13.21 21.70
CA ASN A 441 9.23 14.20 20.64
C ASN A 441 8.63 13.57 19.39
N TRP A 442 7.49 14.06 18.94
CA TRP A 442 6.78 13.55 17.75
C TRP A 442 7.58 13.64 16.45
N GLN A 443 8.56 14.58 16.37
CA GLN A 443 9.43 14.75 15.19
C GLN A 443 10.48 13.65 15.06
N ASP A 444 10.84 12.99 16.15
CA ASP A 444 11.82 11.92 16.12
C ASP A 444 11.28 10.71 15.34
N ILE A 445 12.13 10.14 14.52
CA ILE A 445 11.80 8.96 13.73
C ILE A 445 11.59 7.77 14.69
N ALA A 446 10.53 6.99 14.45
CA ALA A 446 10.28 5.77 15.21
C ALA A 446 11.43 4.76 15.02
N ILE A 447 11.74 4.01 16.05
CA ILE A 447 12.66 2.86 15.97
C ILE A 447 11.85 1.71 15.38
N VAL A 448 12.19 1.32 14.15
CA VAL A 448 11.51 0.24 13.42
C VAL A 448 12.47 -0.93 13.27
N ASP A 449 12.13 -2.03 13.91
CA ASP A 449 12.81 -3.31 13.76
C ASP A 449 11.95 -4.21 12.88
N GLY A 450 12.37 -4.43 11.62
CA GLY A 450 11.66 -5.29 10.68
C GLY A 450 11.86 -6.78 10.95
N ASN A 451 12.93 -7.14 11.66
CA ASN A 451 13.34 -8.52 11.97
C ASN A 451 13.26 -9.48 10.74
N TYR A 452 13.56 -8.96 9.53
CA TYR A 452 13.48 -9.74 8.30
C TYR A 452 14.42 -10.95 8.34
N LEU A 453 13.89 -12.12 7.97
CA LEU A 453 14.60 -13.42 8.04
C LEU A 453 15.15 -13.74 9.45
N GLY A 454 14.45 -13.28 10.48
CA GLY A 454 14.84 -13.49 11.89
C GLY A 454 14.68 -14.92 12.38
N THR A 455 14.08 -15.80 11.57
CA THR A 455 13.94 -17.24 11.86
C THR A 455 14.66 -18.08 10.81
N ASP A 456 15.16 -19.26 11.21
CA ASP A 456 15.76 -20.22 10.29
C ASP A 456 14.78 -20.67 9.20
N GLN A 457 13.49 -20.73 9.52
CA GLN A 457 12.45 -21.11 8.56
C GLN A 457 12.36 -20.07 7.44
N ASP A 458 12.33 -18.79 7.77
CA ASP A 458 12.24 -17.69 6.80
C ASP A 458 13.47 -17.66 5.89
N LEU A 459 14.69 -17.83 6.48
CA LEU A 459 15.92 -17.89 5.69
C LEU A 459 15.91 -19.09 4.73
N LYS A 460 15.48 -20.27 5.17
CA LYS A 460 15.38 -21.46 4.31
C LYS A 460 14.32 -21.27 3.22
N ALA A 461 13.18 -20.67 3.55
CA ALA A 461 12.09 -20.44 2.59
C ALA A 461 12.52 -19.46 1.49
N ILE A 462 13.18 -18.34 1.85
CA ILE A 462 13.65 -17.38 0.84
C ILE A 462 14.78 -17.95 -0.03
N MET A 463 15.65 -18.81 0.52
CA MET A 463 16.65 -19.53 -0.29
C MET A 463 15.99 -20.45 -1.32
N LYS A 464 14.92 -21.18 -0.95
CA LYS A 464 14.13 -21.98 -1.90
C LYS A 464 13.43 -21.11 -2.93
N ALA A 465 12.93 -19.92 -2.55
CA ALA A 465 12.35 -18.96 -3.48
C ALA A 465 13.39 -18.47 -4.51
N ILE A 466 14.62 -18.21 -4.09
CA ILE A 466 15.73 -17.85 -5.00
C ILE A 466 16.01 -19.00 -5.98
N GLU A 467 16.08 -20.24 -5.50
CA GLU A 467 16.30 -21.40 -6.40
C GLU A 467 15.13 -21.58 -7.39
N ALA A 468 13.88 -21.41 -6.94
CA ALA A 468 12.71 -21.48 -7.82
C ALA A 468 12.73 -20.36 -8.89
N ALA A 469 13.13 -19.15 -8.54
CA ALA A 469 13.29 -18.04 -9.49
C ALA A 469 14.39 -18.32 -10.53
N ARG A 470 15.51 -18.92 -10.10
CA ARG A 470 16.60 -19.36 -11.00
C ARG A 470 16.13 -20.47 -11.94
N GLU A 471 15.40 -21.46 -11.42
CA GLU A 471 14.86 -22.55 -12.21
C GLU A 471 13.86 -22.05 -13.25
N LEU A 472 12.94 -21.17 -12.86
CA LEU A 472 11.97 -20.54 -13.75
C LEU A 472 12.67 -19.77 -14.86
N GLY A 473 13.64 -18.93 -14.51
CA GLY A 473 14.39 -18.15 -15.49
C GLY A 473 15.27 -18.99 -16.44
N ARG A 474 15.56 -20.25 -16.11
CA ARG A 474 16.33 -21.18 -16.96
C ARG A 474 15.48 -21.99 -17.93
N GLN A 475 14.16 -21.97 -17.80
CA GLN A 475 13.27 -22.72 -18.68
C GLN A 475 13.44 -22.30 -20.13
N THR A 476 13.18 -23.24 -21.07
CA THR A 476 13.37 -23.03 -22.52
C THR A 476 12.47 -21.93 -23.08
N ALA A 477 11.38 -21.62 -22.42
CA ALA A 477 10.51 -20.50 -22.76
C ALA A 477 11.26 -19.14 -22.84
N PHE A 478 12.36 -18.99 -22.10
CA PHE A 478 13.20 -17.79 -22.13
C PHE A 478 14.34 -17.83 -23.15
N ASP A 479 14.58 -18.91 -23.89
CA ASP A 479 15.78 -19.07 -24.74
C ASP A 479 15.88 -18.03 -25.85
N SER A 480 14.75 -17.48 -26.34
CA SER A 480 14.75 -16.41 -27.32
C SER A 480 15.04 -15.02 -26.72
N ILE A 481 14.87 -14.86 -25.40
CA ILE A 481 14.93 -13.58 -24.67
C ILE A 481 16.17 -13.51 -23.79
N ARG A 482 16.51 -14.59 -23.10
CA ARG A 482 17.60 -14.66 -22.13
C ARG A 482 18.93 -15.03 -22.79
N GLU A 483 19.98 -14.26 -22.52
CA GLU A 483 21.35 -14.62 -22.84
C GLU A 483 21.97 -15.50 -21.75
N SER A 484 21.94 -15.00 -20.50
CA SER A 484 22.56 -15.69 -19.35
C SER A 484 21.98 -15.23 -18.02
N GLU A 485 22.13 -16.08 -16.98
CA GLU A 485 21.95 -15.67 -15.58
C GLU A 485 23.16 -14.86 -15.12
N ILE A 486 22.95 -13.64 -14.57
CA ILE A 486 24.01 -12.75 -14.10
C ILE A 486 24.17 -12.85 -12.58
N ILE A 487 23.06 -12.80 -11.85
CA ILE A 487 23.03 -12.84 -10.38
C ILE A 487 22.06 -13.94 -9.93
N PRO A 488 22.46 -14.80 -9.00
CA PRO A 488 23.81 -14.93 -8.40
C PRO A 488 24.86 -15.56 -9.33
N GLY A 489 24.46 -15.89 -10.56
CA GLY A 489 25.28 -16.46 -11.62
C GLY A 489 25.09 -17.98 -11.76
N PRO A 490 25.36 -18.54 -12.96
CA PRO A 490 24.96 -19.89 -13.32
C PRO A 490 25.63 -20.99 -12.47
N LYS A 491 26.80 -20.68 -11.88
CA LYS A 491 27.59 -21.59 -11.05
C LYS A 491 27.42 -21.31 -9.54
N ALA A 492 26.44 -20.50 -9.14
CA ALA A 492 26.24 -20.18 -7.72
C ALA A 492 25.94 -21.46 -6.92
N THR A 493 26.66 -21.61 -5.82
CA THR A 493 26.49 -22.68 -4.82
C THR A 493 25.42 -22.31 -3.80
N ALA A 494 25.08 -23.21 -2.89
CA ALA A 494 24.17 -22.92 -1.78
C ALA A 494 24.63 -21.71 -0.93
N ASP A 495 25.94 -21.51 -0.78
CA ASP A 495 26.48 -20.33 -0.09
C ASP A 495 26.26 -19.04 -0.90
N GLY A 496 26.41 -19.08 -2.23
CA GLY A 496 26.09 -17.95 -3.09
C GLY A 496 24.60 -17.59 -3.03
N VAL A 497 23.70 -18.58 -2.96
CA VAL A 497 22.26 -18.36 -2.74
C VAL A 497 21.99 -17.75 -1.37
N ARG A 498 22.67 -18.23 -0.32
CA ARG A 498 22.56 -17.66 1.03
C ARG A 498 23.10 -16.22 1.08
N ASP A 499 24.21 -15.95 0.40
CA ASP A 499 24.74 -14.58 0.28
C ASP A 499 23.73 -13.66 -0.41
N LEU A 500 23.11 -14.11 -1.49
CA LEU A 500 22.05 -13.34 -2.16
C LEU A 500 20.84 -13.12 -1.25
N ALA A 501 20.40 -14.15 -0.50
CA ALA A 501 19.32 -14.01 0.47
C ALA A 501 19.64 -12.91 1.50
N ARG A 502 20.87 -12.80 1.97
CA ARG A 502 21.28 -11.79 2.96
C ARG A 502 21.54 -10.42 2.37
N THR A 503 22.10 -10.34 1.17
CA THR A 503 22.45 -9.06 0.52
C THR A 503 21.30 -8.48 -0.27
N GLY A 504 20.44 -9.31 -0.87
CA GLY A 504 19.34 -8.91 -1.74
C GLY A 504 18.01 -8.68 -1.04
N SER A 505 17.83 -9.19 0.19
CA SER A 505 16.55 -9.03 0.91
C SER A 505 16.30 -7.58 1.31
N ALA A 506 15.06 -7.14 1.11
CA ALA A 506 14.55 -5.83 1.48
C ALA A 506 13.05 -5.91 1.84
N SER A 507 12.50 -4.83 2.38
CA SER A 507 11.06 -4.65 2.53
C SER A 507 10.38 -4.68 1.16
N PHE A 508 9.25 -5.39 1.06
CA PHE A 508 8.39 -5.31 -0.13
C PHE A 508 7.39 -4.14 -0.05
N GLY A 509 7.40 -3.39 1.06
CA GLY A 509 6.50 -2.27 1.29
C GLY A 509 5.09 -2.70 1.74
N HIS A 510 4.95 -3.87 2.34
CA HIS A 510 3.67 -4.46 2.73
C HIS A 510 3.47 -4.54 4.25
N ALA A 511 4.03 -3.60 5.01
CA ALA A 511 4.01 -3.58 6.46
C ALA A 511 2.59 -3.61 7.06
N VAL A 512 2.35 -4.55 8.01
CA VAL A 512 1.06 -4.75 8.70
C VAL A 512 1.25 -5.10 10.19
N GLY A 513 0.17 -5.13 10.93
CA GLY A 513 0.05 -5.89 12.19
C GLY A 513 0.37 -5.14 13.48
N THR A 514 0.85 -3.92 13.43
CA THR A 514 1.36 -3.15 14.58
C THR A 514 0.27 -2.58 15.50
N CYS A 515 -0.99 -2.64 15.09
CA CYS A 515 -2.19 -2.36 15.90
C CYS A 515 -3.21 -3.48 15.69
N LYS A 516 -2.76 -4.76 15.71
CA LYS A 516 -3.56 -5.90 15.27
C LYS A 516 -4.94 -5.97 15.90
N MET A 517 -5.95 -6.34 15.10
CA MET A 517 -7.28 -6.63 15.60
C MET A 517 -7.33 -8.02 16.25
N GLY A 518 -8.23 -8.18 17.21
CA GLY A 518 -8.45 -9.44 17.89
C GLY A 518 -9.01 -9.28 19.29
N THR A 519 -9.03 -10.41 20.03
CA THR A 519 -9.57 -10.50 21.41
C THR A 519 -8.51 -10.94 22.42
N ASP A 520 -7.29 -11.23 21.98
CA ASP A 520 -6.20 -11.63 22.86
C ASP A 520 -5.52 -10.42 23.54
N LYS A 521 -4.67 -10.69 24.52
CA LYS A 521 -4.00 -9.65 25.33
C LYS A 521 -3.07 -8.71 24.55
N MET A 522 -2.67 -9.12 23.34
CA MET A 522 -1.83 -8.31 22.44
C MET A 522 -2.65 -7.65 21.33
N ALA A 523 -3.97 -7.82 21.30
CA ALA A 523 -4.83 -7.08 20.39
C ALA A 523 -4.90 -5.60 20.80
N VAL A 524 -4.79 -4.71 19.82
CA VAL A 524 -4.87 -3.25 20.02
C VAL A 524 -6.27 -2.75 19.74
N VAL A 525 -6.94 -3.36 18.76
CA VAL A 525 -8.32 -3.03 18.42
C VAL A 525 -9.20 -4.30 18.45
N ASP A 526 -10.48 -4.11 18.73
CA ASP A 526 -11.49 -5.16 18.64
C ASP A 526 -11.83 -5.47 17.16
N PRO A 527 -12.67 -6.49 16.86
CA PRO A 527 -13.09 -6.78 15.49
C PRO A 527 -13.88 -5.67 14.80
N GLU A 528 -14.40 -4.70 15.53
CA GLU A 528 -15.04 -3.48 15.00
C GLU A 528 -14.06 -2.32 14.87
N LEU A 529 -12.76 -2.57 15.13
CA LEU A 529 -11.62 -1.67 15.03
C LEU A 529 -11.59 -0.53 16.06
N HIS A 530 -12.36 -0.62 17.17
CA HIS A 530 -12.20 0.29 18.30
C HIS A 530 -10.91 -0.04 19.08
N VAL A 531 -10.19 0.99 19.49
CA VAL A 531 -9.05 0.82 20.40
C VAL A 531 -9.52 0.31 21.74
N HIS A 532 -9.01 -0.85 22.18
CA HIS A 532 -9.38 -1.46 23.45
C HIS A 532 -9.25 -0.48 24.62
N GLY A 533 -10.26 -0.40 25.47
CA GLY A 533 -10.28 0.49 26.66
C GLY A 533 -10.52 1.97 26.35
N ILE A 534 -10.59 2.40 25.09
CA ILE A 534 -10.76 3.80 24.69
C ILE A 534 -12.07 3.98 23.91
N ARG A 535 -12.83 5.03 24.21
CA ARG A 535 -14.03 5.42 23.47
C ARG A 535 -13.73 6.53 22.47
N GLY A 536 -14.43 6.54 21.34
CA GLY A 536 -14.30 7.59 20.31
C GLY A 536 -12.99 7.55 19.53
N LEU A 537 -12.34 6.38 19.47
CA LEU A 537 -11.09 6.17 18.76
C LEU A 537 -11.08 4.81 18.06
N ARG A 538 -10.77 4.82 16.76
CA ARG A 538 -10.49 3.60 15.99
C ARG A 538 -9.12 3.71 15.32
N VAL A 539 -8.55 2.56 14.97
CA VAL A 539 -7.48 2.44 13.99
C VAL A 539 -8.02 1.67 12.80
N VAL A 540 -7.84 2.23 11.61
CA VAL A 540 -8.36 1.62 10.37
C VAL A 540 -7.32 1.80 9.27
N ASP A 541 -6.39 0.88 9.16
CA ASP A 541 -5.37 0.78 8.10
C ASP A 541 -4.70 -0.60 8.13
N SER A 542 -3.58 -0.76 7.43
CA SER A 542 -2.83 -2.01 7.40
C SER A 542 -2.33 -2.49 8.78
N SER A 543 -2.20 -1.59 9.76
CA SER A 543 -1.72 -1.95 11.10
C SER A 543 -2.66 -2.89 11.85
N VAL A 544 -3.96 -2.88 11.51
CA VAL A 544 -4.95 -3.74 12.19
C VAL A 544 -4.97 -5.17 11.68
N ILE A 545 -4.37 -5.46 10.53
CA ILE A 545 -4.27 -6.80 9.94
C ILE A 545 -3.50 -7.71 10.88
N PRO A 546 -4.10 -8.77 11.46
CA PRO A 546 -3.46 -9.54 12.53
C PRO A 546 -2.36 -10.47 12.00
N ARG A 547 -2.54 -10.96 10.77
CA ARG A 547 -1.58 -11.75 10.01
C ARG A 547 -1.58 -11.27 8.56
N ILE A 548 -0.38 -11.08 8.01
CA ILE A 548 -0.20 -10.62 6.63
C ILE A 548 -0.84 -11.58 5.64
N THR A 549 -1.50 -11.05 4.61
CA THR A 549 -2.10 -11.84 3.51
C THR A 549 -1.02 -12.45 2.63
N THR A 550 -1.33 -13.52 1.92
CA THR A 550 -0.40 -14.16 0.97
C THR A 550 -0.03 -13.26 -0.21
N ALA A 551 -0.81 -12.20 -0.47
CA ALA A 551 -0.60 -11.24 -1.56
C ALA A 551 -0.37 -9.81 -1.04
N PRO A 552 0.07 -8.87 -1.91
CA PRO A 552 0.25 -7.45 -1.57
C PRO A 552 -0.90 -6.85 -0.78
N THR A 553 -0.58 -5.96 0.18
CA THR A 553 -1.53 -5.50 1.20
C THR A 553 -2.40 -4.30 0.81
N ASN A 554 -2.25 -3.77 -0.41
CA ASN A 554 -3.03 -2.63 -0.91
C ASN A 554 -4.55 -2.92 -0.95
N ALA A 555 -4.98 -3.92 -1.71
CA ALA A 555 -6.39 -4.28 -1.81
C ALA A 555 -6.98 -4.75 -0.46
N PRO A 556 -6.30 -5.60 0.35
CA PRO A 556 -6.72 -5.92 1.71
C PRO A 556 -6.95 -4.70 2.61
N THR A 557 -6.07 -3.69 2.56
CA THR A 557 -6.22 -2.47 3.37
C THR A 557 -7.41 -1.62 2.90
N GLN A 558 -7.65 -1.52 1.59
CA GLN A 558 -8.84 -0.86 1.04
C GLN A 558 -10.12 -1.59 1.47
N MET A 559 -10.12 -2.91 1.45
CA MET A 559 -11.23 -3.73 1.94
C MET A 559 -11.49 -3.49 3.44
N VAL A 560 -10.44 -3.46 4.27
CA VAL A 560 -10.56 -3.13 5.72
C VAL A 560 -11.26 -1.79 5.90
N ALA A 561 -10.87 -0.77 5.14
CA ALA A 561 -11.47 0.55 5.22
C ALA A 561 -12.95 0.58 4.76
N GLY A 562 -13.26 -0.09 3.66
CA GLY A 562 -14.64 -0.18 3.16
C GLY A 562 -15.58 -0.88 4.15
N LYS A 563 -15.09 -1.95 4.81
CA LYS A 563 -15.84 -2.62 5.87
C LYS A 563 -16.00 -1.72 7.10
N ALA A 564 -14.93 -1.07 7.54
CA ALA A 564 -14.95 -0.16 8.68
C ALA A 564 -15.92 1.01 8.46
N ALA A 565 -15.92 1.64 7.28
CA ALA A 565 -16.84 2.71 6.94
C ALA A 565 -18.31 2.29 7.11
N LYS A 566 -18.69 1.11 6.59
CA LYS A 566 -20.04 0.54 6.76
C LYS A 566 -20.38 0.33 8.23
N THR A 567 -19.44 -0.19 9.03
CA THR A 567 -19.63 -0.44 10.47
C THR A 567 -19.81 0.88 11.25
N ILE A 568 -18.98 1.90 10.96
CA ILE A 568 -19.07 3.23 11.59
C ILE A 568 -20.42 3.88 11.29
N LEU A 569 -20.86 3.85 10.04
CA LEU A 569 -22.14 4.44 9.64
C LEU A 569 -23.33 3.72 10.26
N ALA A 570 -23.31 2.38 10.32
CA ALA A 570 -24.35 1.58 10.95
C ALA A 570 -24.47 1.82 12.47
N SER A 571 -23.34 2.04 13.17
CA SER A 571 -23.35 2.34 14.61
C SER A 571 -23.89 3.75 14.90
N SER A 572 -23.58 4.72 14.02
CA SER A 572 -24.05 6.10 14.16
C SER A 572 -25.57 6.25 14.00
N SER A 573 -26.21 5.39 13.18
CA SER A 573 -27.66 5.42 12.97
C SER A 573 -28.46 4.83 14.14
N LYS A 574 -27.84 4.04 15.02
CA LYS A 574 -28.49 3.46 16.22
C LYS A 574 -28.48 4.40 17.42
N THR A 575 -27.67 5.44 17.38
CA THR A 575 -27.52 6.43 18.48
C THR A 575 -28.21 7.76 18.20
N ALA A 576 -28.76 7.96 17.02
CA ALA A 576 -29.59 9.09 16.61
C ALA A 576 -31.09 8.73 16.75
#